data_d1fa89d5ddb4d089505068ab16f6932c
#
_entry.id   d1fa89d5ddb4d089505068ab16f6932c
#
_cell.length_a   1.000
_cell.length_b   1.000
_cell.length_c   1.000
_cell.angle_alpha   90.00
_cell.angle_beta   90.00
_cell.angle_gamma   90.00
#
_symmetry.space_group_name_H-M   'P 1'
#
loop_
_entity.id
_entity.type
_entity.pdbx_description
1 polymer ?
#
loop_
_entity_poly.entity_id
_entity_poly.type
_entity_poly.pdbx_seq_one_letter_code
_entity_poly.pdbx_strand_id
1 'polypeptide(L)'
;MISAVKYLYKYIYKGPDHARISIENEPTTDDNVDEIKQHLNTRYVCAPQSMYRIFGYNMQGRSHAVVRLAVHLPELQSVHFVQGQEQQYLAHAQRTFTTLTAFFELNRLCNAMHERGLANDFTVDPRNIYYYQIPEHFTFDPRHGWTPRKRGGNQIGRMYTVSPRDTERYCLRILLLNTKGKTSFEDLRTVDGVTYDSFTDAAKVAGFLDDDRYYRQSLQEVARYQSAAAMRGFFVCLLCFCEIVQAQDLWAEFSDVMS
;
A
#
# COMPACT_ATOMS: atom_id res chain seq x y z
N MET A 1 20.44 6.79 -13.83
CA MET A 1 19.52 7.96 -13.77
C MET A 1 18.44 7.82 -12.69
N ILE A 2 17.75 6.68 -12.57
CA ILE A 2 16.68 6.46 -11.55
C ILE A 2 17.20 6.55 -10.09
N SER A 3 18.43 6.12 -9.81
CA SER A 3 19.03 6.21 -8.47
C SER A 3 19.25 7.67 -8.03
N ALA A 4 19.64 8.55 -8.96
CA ALA A 4 19.80 9.98 -8.68
C ALA A 4 18.45 10.65 -8.39
N VAL A 5 17.40 10.30 -9.14
CA VAL A 5 16.04 10.78 -8.91
C VAL A 5 15.52 10.31 -7.55
N LYS A 6 15.72 9.02 -7.19
CA LYS A 6 15.37 8.49 -5.85
C LYS A 6 16.13 9.20 -4.74
N TYR A 7 17.41 9.49 -4.95
CA TYR A 7 18.24 10.23 -4.01
C TYR A 7 17.71 11.65 -3.81
N LEU A 8 17.40 12.38 -4.87
CA LEU A 8 16.78 13.70 -4.80
C LEU A 8 15.44 13.66 -4.06
N TYR A 9 14.56 12.72 -4.40
CA TYR A 9 13.27 12.55 -3.73
C TYR A 9 13.42 12.22 -2.24
N LYS A 10 14.40 11.41 -1.86
CA LYS A 10 14.69 11.11 -0.44
C LYS A 10 14.95 12.39 0.36
N TYR A 11 15.65 13.37 -0.21
CA TYR A 11 15.96 14.63 0.47
C TYR A 11 14.81 15.65 0.39
N ILE A 12 14.07 15.68 -0.70
CA ILE A 12 12.91 16.56 -0.88
C ILE A 12 11.77 16.14 0.06
N TYR A 13 11.54 14.82 0.22
CA TYR A 13 10.43 14.29 1.04
C TYR A 13 10.76 14.12 2.53
N LYS A 14 11.99 14.37 2.96
CA LYS A 14 12.42 14.10 4.34
C LYS A 14 11.75 15.00 5.38
N GLY A 15 11.08 16.07 4.97
CA GLY A 15 10.44 17.00 5.90
C GLY A 15 11.41 17.79 6.78
N PRO A 16 10.91 18.58 7.75
CA PRO A 16 11.76 19.26 8.73
C PRO A 16 12.51 18.24 9.61
N ASP A 17 13.81 18.44 9.81
CA ASP A 17 14.60 17.61 10.71
C ASP A 17 14.17 17.85 12.15
N HIS A 18 14.15 16.79 12.97
CA HIS A 18 13.89 16.90 14.38
C HIS A 18 15.14 17.44 15.10
N ALA A 19 15.03 18.55 15.83
CA ALA A 19 16.06 18.98 16.75
C ALA A 19 15.96 18.14 18.04
N ARG A 20 17.04 17.49 18.46
CA ARG A 20 17.15 16.93 19.81
C ARG A 20 17.50 18.06 20.77
N ILE A 21 16.63 18.33 21.70
CA ILE A 21 16.92 19.21 22.83
C ILE A 21 17.20 18.29 24.02
N SER A 22 18.44 18.23 24.49
CA SER A 22 18.78 17.62 25.77
C SER A 22 18.75 18.72 26.85
N ILE A 23 17.93 18.53 27.88
CA ILE A 23 17.95 19.37 29.07
C ILE A 23 18.98 18.74 30.01
N GLU A 24 20.05 19.44 30.33
CA GLU A 24 21.25 18.95 31.04
C GLU A 24 21.06 18.56 32.52
N ASN A 25 19.86 18.25 32.98
CA ASN A 25 19.60 17.99 34.41
C ASN A 25 19.26 16.54 34.77
N GLU A 26 19.40 15.58 33.87
CA GLU A 26 19.29 14.16 34.22
C GLU A 26 20.53 13.39 33.76
N PRO A 27 21.17 12.57 34.63
CA PRO A 27 22.24 11.68 34.21
C PRO A 27 21.61 10.59 33.30
N THR A 28 21.77 10.75 32.01
CA THR A 28 21.36 9.73 31.04
C THR A 28 22.32 8.56 31.13
N THR A 29 21.91 7.52 31.83
CA THR A 29 22.47 6.16 31.73
C THR A 29 21.92 5.49 30.49
N ASP A 30 22.24 5.99 29.34
CA ASP A 30 21.84 5.33 28.09
C ASP A 30 23.05 5.22 27.16
N ASP A 31 23.85 4.16 27.42
CA ASP A 31 25.00 3.75 26.61
C ASP A 31 24.59 3.16 25.22
N ASN A 32 23.34 3.30 24.82
CA ASN A 32 22.84 2.77 23.57
C ASN A 32 22.51 3.91 22.58
N VAL A 33 23.55 4.69 22.25
CA VAL A 33 23.45 5.66 21.17
C VAL A 33 23.42 4.91 19.84
N ASP A 34 22.26 4.84 19.20
CA ASP A 34 22.13 4.30 17.85
C ASP A 34 22.87 5.24 16.88
N GLU A 35 24.15 4.92 16.62
CA GLU A 35 25.04 5.69 15.75
C GLU A 35 24.49 5.80 14.34
N ILE A 36 23.76 4.77 13.84
CA ILE A 36 23.12 4.79 12.53
C ILE A 36 22.01 5.86 12.51
N LYS A 37 21.21 5.90 13.57
CA LYS A 37 20.13 6.89 13.71
C LYS A 37 20.69 8.30 13.89
N GLN A 38 21.78 8.43 14.61
CA GLN A 38 22.50 9.69 14.76
C GLN A 38 23.10 10.16 13.43
N HIS A 39 23.74 9.26 12.66
CA HIS A 39 24.29 9.56 11.34
C HIS A 39 23.19 9.92 10.34
N LEU A 40 22.04 9.25 10.37
CA LEU A 40 20.88 9.59 9.52
C LEU A 40 20.24 10.93 9.89
N ASN A 41 20.37 11.36 11.14
CA ASN A 41 19.82 12.62 11.64
C ASN A 41 20.80 13.80 11.53
N THR A 42 22.12 13.54 11.54
CA THR A 42 23.16 14.57 11.36
C THR A 42 23.37 14.80 9.86
N ARG A 43 22.88 15.91 9.39
CA ARG A 43 23.09 16.37 8.01
C ARG A 43 23.54 17.81 8.02
N TYR A 44 24.56 18.12 7.21
CA TYR A 44 24.91 19.51 6.95
C TYR A 44 23.74 20.21 6.26
N VAL A 45 23.26 21.27 6.87
CA VAL A 45 22.16 22.11 6.36
C VAL A 45 22.71 23.50 6.14
N CYS A 46 22.67 24.00 4.90
CA CYS A 46 23.11 25.36 4.62
C CYS A 46 22.17 26.40 5.26
N ALA A 47 22.67 27.60 5.51
CA ALA A 47 21.93 28.65 6.21
C ALA A 47 20.53 28.95 5.61
N PRO A 48 20.34 29.10 4.27
CA PRO A 48 19.01 29.27 3.70
C PRO A 48 18.08 28.11 3.97
N GLN A 49 18.57 26.86 3.90
CA GLN A 49 17.79 25.67 4.16
C GLN A 49 17.40 25.56 5.65
N SER A 50 18.27 25.99 6.56
CA SER A 50 17.99 26.07 7.99
C SER A 50 16.85 27.03 8.27
N MET A 51 16.86 28.20 7.65
CA MET A 51 15.79 29.20 7.78
C MET A 51 14.44 28.65 7.34
N TYR A 52 14.38 28.00 6.17
CA TYR A 52 13.14 27.38 5.69
C TYR A 52 12.59 26.31 6.67
N ARG A 53 13.48 25.57 7.34
CA ARG A 53 13.09 24.54 8.31
C ARG A 53 12.65 25.12 9.64
N ILE A 54 13.38 26.12 10.15
CA ILE A 54 13.05 26.80 11.42
C ILE A 54 11.67 27.48 11.32
N PHE A 55 11.39 28.14 10.20
CA PHE A 55 10.12 28.81 9.97
C PHE A 55 9.01 27.88 9.48
N GLY A 56 9.29 26.59 9.24
CA GLY A 56 8.29 25.63 8.81
C GLY A 56 7.67 25.90 7.44
N TYR A 57 8.38 26.60 6.55
CA TYR A 57 7.89 26.84 5.20
C TYR A 57 7.75 25.54 4.43
N ASN A 58 6.67 25.44 3.65
CA ASN A 58 6.46 24.31 2.77
C ASN A 58 7.52 24.28 1.68
N MET A 59 8.43 23.31 1.75
CA MET A 59 9.50 23.12 0.78
C MET A 59 9.06 22.39 -0.49
N GLN A 60 7.84 21.86 -0.50
CA GLN A 60 7.27 21.12 -1.63
C GLN A 60 5.75 21.22 -1.65
N GLY A 61 5.19 21.24 -2.85
CA GLY A 61 3.76 21.04 -3.08
C GLY A 61 3.47 19.62 -3.55
N ARG A 62 2.32 19.10 -3.18
CA ARG A 62 1.78 17.84 -3.73
C ARG A 62 0.44 18.10 -4.34
N SER A 63 0.25 17.67 -5.58
CA SER A 63 -1.05 17.74 -6.24
C SER A 63 -2.07 16.80 -5.59
N HIS A 64 -1.60 15.61 -5.17
CA HIS A 64 -2.40 14.57 -4.56
C HIS A 64 -1.70 13.97 -3.34
N ALA A 65 -2.48 13.66 -2.30
CA ALA A 65 -2.00 12.84 -1.20
C ALA A 65 -2.19 11.36 -1.55
N VAL A 66 -1.16 10.52 -1.28
CA VAL A 66 -1.22 9.08 -1.53
C VAL A 66 -1.59 8.37 -0.24
N VAL A 67 -2.70 7.63 -0.25
CA VAL A 67 -3.12 6.76 0.84
C VAL A 67 -2.65 5.35 0.54
N ARG A 68 -1.85 4.80 1.45
CA ARG A 68 -1.40 3.41 1.36
C ARG A 68 -2.54 2.47 1.72
N LEU A 69 -2.86 1.57 0.79
CA LEU A 69 -3.91 0.56 0.97
C LEU A 69 -3.27 -0.78 1.36
N ALA A 70 -3.82 -1.41 2.39
CA ALA A 70 -3.36 -2.70 2.87
C ALA A 70 -3.75 -3.82 1.90
N VAL A 71 -2.82 -4.75 1.67
CA VAL A 71 -3.05 -6.02 0.98
C VAL A 71 -2.47 -7.11 1.86
N HIS A 72 -3.34 -7.87 2.54
CA HIS A 72 -2.95 -8.95 3.44
C HIS A 72 -3.95 -10.09 3.33
N LEU A 73 -3.51 -11.30 3.56
CA LEU A 73 -4.36 -12.48 3.66
C LEU A 73 -5.19 -12.43 4.96
N PRO A 74 -6.25 -13.26 5.07
CA PRO A 74 -7.01 -13.39 6.31
C PRO A 74 -6.06 -13.63 7.49
N GLU A 75 -6.29 -12.92 8.60
CA GLU A 75 -5.52 -13.03 9.86
C GLU A 75 -4.01 -12.68 9.78
N LEU A 76 -3.48 -12.38 8.59
CA LEU A 76 -2.06 -12.05 8.37
C LEU A 76 -1.83 -10.53 8.21
N GLN A 77 -2.50 -9.72 9.02
CA GLN A 77 -2.25 -8.28 9.03
C GLN A 77 -0.92 -7.95 9.73
N SER A 78 -0.17 -7.00 9.17
CA SER A 78 1.07 -6.54 9.80
C SER A 78 0.77 -5.63 10.98
N VAL A 79 1.31 -5.96 12.14
CA VAL A 79 1.21 -5.16 13.36
C VAL A 79 2.60 -4.65 13.71
N HIS A 80 2.73 -3.32 13.85
CA HIS A 80 3.95 -2.71 14.35
C HIS A 80 3.84 -2.56 15.87
N PHE A 81 4.81 -3.07 16.61
CA PHE A 81 4.82 -3.01 18.06
C PHE A 81 6.17 -2.52 18.59
N VAL A 82 6.15 -2.01 19.81
CA VAL A 82 7.36 -1.70 20.58
C VAL A 82 7.74 -2.96 21.35
N GLN A 83 9.01 -3.32 21.35
CA GLN A 83 9.52 -4.48 22.06
C GLN A 83 9.07 -4.48 23.54
N GLY A 84 8.50 -5.59 24.00
CA GLY A 84 7.93 -5.75 25.33
C GLY A 84 6.46 -5.35 25.50
N GLN A 85 5.80 -4.87 24.44
CA GLN A 85 4.38 -4.49 24.47
C GLN A 85 3.53 -5.27 23.44
N GLU A 86 4.01 -6.41 22.97
CA GLU A 86 3.44 -7.20 21.86
C GLU A 86 1.97 -7.53 22.08
N GLN A 87 1.61 -7.99 23.31
CA GLN A 87 0.23 -8.38 23.65
C GLN A 87 -0.75 -7.22 23.56
N GLN A 88 -0.34 -6.01 23.97
CA GLN A 88 -1.19 -4.83 23.92
C GLN A 88 -1.46 -4.41 22.47
N TYR A 89 -0.42 -4.44 21.63
CA TYR A 89 -0.56 -4.11 20.22
C TYR A 89 -1.35 -5.15 19.45
N LEU A 90 -1.23 -6.44 19.78
CA LEU A 90 -2.05 -7.52 19.20
C LEU A 90 -3.52 -7.36 19.59
N ALA A 91 -3.82 -7.11 20.87
CA ALA A 91 -5.19 -6.88 21.33
C ALA A 91 -5.80 -5.61 20.69
N HIS A 92 -5.00 -4.58 20.43
CA HIS A 92 -5.44 -3.39 19.74
C HIS A 92 -5.69 -3.67 18.25
N ALA A 93 -4.82 -4.42 17.59
CA ALA A 93 -4.95 -4.79 16.19
C ALA A 93 -6.21 -5.63 15.91
N GLN A 94 -6.61 -6.48 16.84
CA GLN A 94 -7.85 -7.25 16.76
C GLN A 94 -9.12 -6.38 16.83
N ARG A 95 -9.02 -5.18 17.41
CA ARG A 95 -10.14 -4.24 17.58
C ARG A 95 -10.19 -3.14 16.54
N THR A 96 -9.22 -3.11 15.64
CA THR A 96 -9.09 -2.05 14.64
C THR A 96 -9.21 -2.61 13.23
N PHE A 97 -9.77 -1.79 12.35
CA PHE A 97 -9.85 -2.11 10.94
C PHE A 97 -8.50 -1.86 10.24
N THR A 98 -8.15 -2.72 9.30
CA THR A 98 -7.23 -2.35 8.20
C THR A 98 -8.03 -1.63 7.13
N THR A 99 -7.37 -0.93 6.22
CA THR A 99 -8.05 -0.30 5.07
C THR A 99 -8.83 -1.33 4.25
N LEU A 100 -8.33 -2.59 4.17
CA LEU A 100 -8.98 -3.68 3.42
C LEU A 100 -10.21 -4.22 4.16
N THR A 101 -10.10 -4.53 5.45
CA THR A 101 -11.24 -5.04 6.22
C THR A 101 -12.34 -3.99 6.37
N ALA A 102 -11.95 -2.71 6.47
CA ALA A 102 -12.89 -1.60 6.45
C ALA A 102 -13.61 -1.45 5.10
N PHE A 103 -12.94 -1.75 3.99
CA PHE A 103 -13.58 -1.76 2.66
C PHE A 103 -14.66 -2.84 2.57
N PHE A 104 -14.38 -4.03 3.04
CA PHE A 104 -15.39 -5.10 3.10
C PHE A 104 -16.58 -4.70 3.96
N GLU A 105 -16.31 -4.15 5.15
CA GLU A 105 -17.36 -3.73 6.07
C GLU A 105 -18.23 -2.61 5.47
N LEU A 106 -17.62 -1.62 4.79
CA LEU A 106 -18.34 -0.56 4.10
C LEU A 106 -19.32 -1.12 3.06
N ASN A 107 -18.86 -2.06 2.22
CA ASN A 107 -19.70 -2.70 1.20
C ASN A 107 -20.81 -3.55 1.84
N ARG A 108 -20.51 -4.29 2.92
CA ARG A 108 -21.48 -5.08 3.66
C ARG A 108 -22.60 -4.22 4.24
N LEU A 109 -22.24 -3.10 4.84
CA LEU A 109 -23.22 -2.13 5.37
C LEU A 109 -24.09 -1.54 4.26
N CYS A 110 -23.52 -1.20 3.11
CA CYS A 110 -24.28 -0.71 1.97
C CYS A 110 -25.25 -1.75 1.41
N ASN A 111 -24.84 -3.02 1.34
CA ASN A 111 -25.75 -4.10 0.94
C ASN A 111 -26.90 -4.26 1.93
N ALA A 112 -26.63 -4.27 3.23
CA ALA A 112 -27.66 -4.38 4.25
C ALA A 112 -28.64 -3.17 4.27
N MET A 113 -28.16 -1.97 3.96
CA MET A 113 -29.01 -0.79 3.80
C MET A 113 -29.92 -0.93 2.56
N HIS A 114 -29.34 -1.37 1.46
CA HIS A 114 -30.08 -1.58 0.21
C HIS A 114 -31.20 -2.64 0.36
N GLU A 115 -30.91 -3.77 0.98
CA GLU A 115 -31.89 -4.82 1.28
C GLU A 115 -33.04 -4.32 2.14
N ARG A 116 -32.79 -3.36 3.03
CA ARG A 116 -33.81 -2.73 3.87
C ARG A 116 -34.55 -1.57 3.18
N GLY A 117 -34.24 -1.27 1.92
CA GLY A 117 -34.81 -0.15 1.19
C GLY A 117 -34.40 1.23 1.73
N LEU A 118 -33.32 1.29 2.51
CA LEU A 118 -32.78 2.54 3.03
C LEU A 118 -31.84 3.16 1.99
N ALA A 119 -32.06 4.44 1.69
CA ALA A 119 -31.11 5.18 0.87
C ALA A 119 -29.82 5.40 1.66
N ASN A 120 -28.67 5.16 1.03
CA ASN A 120 -27.40 5.59 1.58
C ASN A 120 -27.17 7.06 1.18
N ASP A 121 -26.80 7.91 2.13
CA ASP A 121 -26.47 9.32 1.89
C ASP A 121 -25.06 9.50 1.27
N PHE A 122 -24.52 8.47 0.61
CA PHE A 122 -23.20 8.54 0.00
C PHE A 122 -23.27 9.21 -1.37
N THR A 123 -22.42 10.20 -1.60
CA THR A 123 -22.27 10.83 -2.92
C THR A 123 -21.88 9.83 -4.01
N VAL A 124 -21.13 8.79 -3.64
CA VAL A 124 -20.71 7.70 -4.51
C VAL A 124 -20.95 6.37 -3.81
N ASP A 125 -21.61 5.44 -4.47
CA ASP A 125 -21.85 4.10 -3.95
C ASP A 125 -20.52 3.30 -3.95
N PRO A 126 -20.02 2.89 -2.77
CA PRO A 126 -18.75 2.19 -2.64
C PRO A 126 -18.76 0.80 -3.34
N ARG A 127 -19.94 0.24 -3.60
CA ARG A 127 -20.09 -1.04 -4.33
C ARG A 127 -19.73 -0.93 -5.81
N ASN A 128 -19.77 0.29 -6.37
CA ASN A 128 -19.51 0.56 -7.78
C ASN A 128 -18.09 1.04 -8.07
N ILE A 129 -17.23 1.15 -7.05
CA ILE A 129 -15.84 1.61 -7.19
C ILE A 129 -14.87 0.52 -6.75
N TYR A 130 -13.66 0.59 -7.30
CA TYR A 130 -12.58 -0.33 -6.94
C TYR A 130 -11.96 0.07 -5.59
N TYR A 131 -11.35 -0.89 -4.92
CA TYR A 131 -10.68 -0.66 -3.64
C TYR A 131 -9.67 0.49 -3.68
N TYR A 132 -8.89 0.63 -4.75
CA TYR A 132 -7.91 1.72 -4.88
C TYR A 132 -8.54 3.10 -5.09
N GLN A 133 -9.81 3.19 -5.45
CA GLN A 133 -10.54 4.45 -5.62
C GLN A 133 -11.20 4.95 -4.32
N ILE A 134 -11.34 4.08 -3.32
CA ILE A 134 -12.01 4.41 -2.05
C ILE A 134 -11.48 5.70 -1.40
N PRO A 135 -10.14 5.95 -1.29
CA PRO A 135 -9.63 7.16 -0.63
C PRO A 135 -10.00 8.48 -1.30
N GLU A 136 -10.40 8.44 -2.56
CA GLU A 136 -10.88 9.60 -3.29
C GLU A 136 -12.19 10.13 -2.69
N HIS A 137 -13.08 9.21 -2.28
CA HIS A 137 -14.44 9.53 -1.80
C HIS A 137 -14.62 9.36 -0.30
N PHE A 138 -13.76 8.59 0.36
CA PHE A 138 -13.88 8.23 1.77
C PHE A 138 -12.59 8.55 2.54
N THR A 139 -12.75 8.77 3.85
CA THR A 139 -11.64 8.96 4.80
C THR A 139 -11.56 7.76 5.72
N PHE A 140 -10.35 7.22 5.92
CA PHE A 140 -10.10 6.06 6.76
C PHE A 140 -9.77 6.44 8.21
N ASP A 141 -10.44 5.77 9.15
CA ASP A 141 -10.10 5.76 10.57
C ASP A 141 -9.99 4.30 11.05
N PRO A 142 -8.93 3.91 11.75
CA PRO A 142 -8.75 2.52 12.20
C PRO A 142 -9.86 2.00 13.13
N ARG A 143 -10.57 2.87 13.84
CA ARG A 143 -11.65 2.49 14.78
C ARG A 143 -13.02 2.46 14.11
N HIS A 144 -13.26 3.35 13.16
CA HIS A 144 -14.57 3.55 12.54
C HIS A 144 -14.64 3.06 11.09
N GLY A 145 -13.49 2.65 10.51
CA GLY A 145 -13.42 2.25 9.10
C GLY A 145 -13.48 3.44 8.13
N TRP A 146 -14.08 3.22 6.97
CA TRP A 146 -14.24 4.24 5.94
C TRP A 146 -15.51 5.06 6.19
N THR A 147 -15.35 6.37 6.20
CA THR A 147 -16.46 7.33 6.34
C THR A 147 -16.48 8.29 5.16
N PRO A 148 -17.66 8.78 4.72
CA PRO A 148 -17.76 9.70 3.59
C PRO A 148 -16.92 10.96 3.79
N ARG A 149 -16.23 11.38 2.75
CA ARG A 149 -15.36 12.54 2.78
C ARG A 149 -16.20 13.83 2.69
N LYS A 150 -16.01 14.72 3.64
CA LYS A 150 -16.72 16.00 3.69
C LYS A 150 -16.06 17.10 2.84
N ARG A 151 -14.75 17.02 2.58
CA ARG A 151 -13.98 18.04 1.86
C ARG A 151 -12.81 17.38 1.10
N GLY A 152 -12.53 17.92 -0.10
CA GLY A 152 -11.35 17.55 -0.91
C GLY A 152 -11.50 16.19 -1.57
N GLY A 153 -10.89 15.99 -2.70
CA GLY A 153 -10.88 14.73 -3.46
C GLY A 153 -9.51 14.39 -4.02
N ASN A 154 -8.47 15.14 -3.64
CA ASN A 154 -7.13 14.98 -4.20
C ASN A 154 -6.35 13.88 -3.46
N GLN A 155 -6.95 12.71 -3.30
CA GLN A 155 -6.28 11.56 -2.70
C GLN A 155 -6.31 10.37 -3.65
N ILE A 156 -5.19 9.67 -3.74
CA ILE A 156 -5.02 8.50 -4.58
C ILE A 156 -4.76 7.31 -3.65
N GLY A 157 -5.55 6.25 -3.80
CA GLY A 157 -5.29 4.97 -3.14
C GLY A 157 -4.21 4.19 -3.88
N ARG A 158 -3.23 3.69 -3.15
CA ARG A 158 -2.17 2.88 -3.73
C ARG A 158 -1.97 1.57 -3.00
N MET A 159 -2.14 0.47 -3.73
CA MET A 159 -1.70 -0.86 -3.33
C MET A 159 -0.27 -1.08 -3.84
N TYR A 160 0.66 -1.35 -2.93
CA TYR A 160 2.04 -1.63 -3.31
C TYR A 160 2.16 -2.99 -4.01
N THR A 161 3.19 -3.12 -4.82
CA THR A 161 3.50 -4.36 -5.52
C THR A 161 3.80 -5.47 -4.51
N VAL A 162 3.16 -6.62 -4.69
CA VAL A 162 3.40 -7.84 -3.92
C VAL A 162 4.33 -8.73 -4.71
N SER A 163 5.26 -9.41 -4.04
CA SER A 163 6.15 -10.36 -4.70
C SER A 163 5.36 -11.59 -5.18
N PRO A 164 5.59 -12.07 -6.41
CA PRO A 164 4.98 -13.30 -6.91
C PRO A 164 5.34 -14.56 -6.11
N ARG A 165 6.40 -14.50 -5.29
CA ARG A 165 6.73 -15.57 -4.34
C ARG A 165 5.61 -15.84 -3.33
N ASP A 166 4.88 -14.80 -2.98
CA ASP A 166 3.68 -14.88 -2.16
C ASP A 166 2.46 -14.90 -3.10
N THR A 167 2.28 -16.03 -3.76
CA THR A 167 1.32 -16.21 -4.86
C THR A 167 -0.11 -15.87 -4.42
N GLU A 168 -0.51 -16.31 -3.24
CA GLU A 168 -1.86 -16.04 -2.71
C GLU A 168 -2.10 -14.54 -2.51
N ARG A 169 -1.17 -13.82 -1.89
CA ARG A 169 -1.30 -12.38 -1.70
C ARG A 169 -1.16 -11.60 -3.01
N TYR A 170 -0.36 -12.12 -3.95
CA TYR A 170 -0.24 -11.57 -5.30
C TYR A 170 -1.57 -11.66 -6.05
N CYS A 171 -2.22 -12.84 -6.04
CA CYS A 171 -3.53 -13.07 -6.66
C CYS A 171 -4.64 -12.30 -5.94
N LEU A 172 -4.60 -12.20 -4.60
CA LEU A 172 -5.49 -11.31 -3.85
C LEU A 172 -5.40 -9.86 -4.36
N ARG A 173 -4.19 -9.34 -4.57
CA ARG A 173 -4.00 -7.99 -5.12
C ARG A 173 -4.59 -7.84 -6.52
N ILE A 174 -4.42 -8.85 -7.38
CA ILE A 174 -5.00 -8.86 -8.74
C ILE A 174 -6.54 -8.81 -8.65
N LEU A 175 -7.15 -9.63 -7.81
CA LEU A 175 -8.60 -9.63 -7.61
C LEU A 175 -9.09 -8.26 -7.11
N LEU A 176 -8.42 -7.64 -6.14
CA LEU A 176 -8.75 -6.31 -5.61
C LEU A 176 -8.63 -5.19 -6.66
N LEU A 177 -7.73 -5.34 -7.64
CA LEU A 177 -7.60 -4.38 -8.74
C LEU A 177 -8.75 -4.47 -9.76
N ASN A 178 -9.38 -5.64 -9.88
CA ASN A 178 -10.31 -5.94 -10.97
C ASN A 178 -11.75 -6.22 -10.52
N THR A 179 -12.01 -6.29 -9.20
CA THR A 179 -13.35 -6.54 -8.66
C THR A 179 -13.85 -5.36 -7.84
N LYS A 180 -15.16 -5.16 -7.85
CA LYS A 180 -15.85 -4.10 -7.12
C LYS A 180 -16.81 -4.69 -6.10
N GLY A 181 -17.16 -3.90 -5.09
CA GLY A 181 -18.26 -4.21 -4.19
C GLY A 181 -18.10 -5.45 -3.31
N LYS A 182 -16.88 -5.98 -3.20
CA LYS A 182 -16.60 -7.19 -2.42
C LYS A 182 -16.76 -6.93 -0.92
N THR A 183 -17.36 -7.90 -0.21
CA THR A 183 -17.78 -7.78 1.19
C THR A 183 -16.95 -8.62 2.16
N SER A 184 -16.17 -9.55 1.64
CA SER A 184 -15.31 -10.44 2.43
C SER A 184 -14.20 -11.06 1.59
N PHE A 185 -13.26 -11.75 2.25
CA PHE A 185 -12.26 -12.56 1.56
C PHE A 185 -12.88 -13.76 0.82
N GLU A 186 -13.96 -14.32 1.33
CA GLU A 186 -14.70 -15.40 0.68
C GLU A 186 -15.42 -14.90 -0.57
N ASP A 187 -16.11 -13.76 -0.46
CA ASP A 187 -16.74 -13.11 -1.60
C ASP A 187 -15.72 -12.77 -2.69
N LEU A 188 -14.51 -12.33 -2.30
CA LEU A 188 -13.43 -12.05 -3.25
C LEU A 188 -12.96 -13.32 -4.00
N ARG A 189 -13.04 -14.51 -3.36
CA ARG A 189 -12.76 -15.82 -3.98
C ARG A 189 -13.96 -16.41 -4.69
N THR A 190 -15.11 -15.74 -4.67
CA THR A 190 -16.32 -16.21 -5.35
C THR A 190 -16.38 -15.62 -6.77
N VAL A 191 -16.35 -16.51 -7.76
CA VAL A 191 -16.45 -16.21 -9.18
C VAL A 191 -17.62 -17.00 -9.76
N ASP A 192 -18.53 -16.33 -10.44
CA ASP A 192 -19.73 -16.92 -11.05
C ASP A 192 -20.57 -17.80 -10.08
N GLY A 193 -20.63 -17.37 -8.82
CA GLY A 193 -21.40 -18.05 -7.77
C GLY A 193 -20.70 -19.25 -7.14
N VAL A 194 -19.47 -19.58 -7.54
CA VAL A 194 -18.65 -20.65 -6.95
C VAL A 194 -17.53 -20.06 -6.11
N THR A 195 -17.43 -20.50 -4.87
CA THR A 195 -16.34 -20.07 -3.95
C THR A 195 -15.18 -21.05 -4.03
N TYR A 196 -13.98 -20.52 -4.33
CA TYR A 196 -12.75 -21.31 -4.44
C TYR A 196 -11.95 -21.25 -3.14
N ASP A 197 -11.13 -22.28 -2.89
CA ASP A 197 -10.35 -22.39 -1.66
C ASP A 197 -9.16 -21.41 -1.64
N SER A 198 -8.60 -21.10 -2.82
CA SER A 198 -7.44 -20.21 -2.96
C SER A 198 -7.76 -18.96 -3.77
N PHE A 199 -7.02 -17.85 -3.51
CA PHE A 199 -7.08 -16.65 -4.36
C PHE A 199 -6.48 -16.92 -5.74
N THR A 200 -5.54 -17.85 -5.83
CA THR A 200 -4.92 -18.26 -7.09
C THR A 200 -5.93 -18.92 -8.02
N ASP A 201 -6.73 -19.87 -7.51
CA ASP A 201 -7.75 -20.54 -8.32
C ASP A 201 -8.86 -19.57 -8.73
N ALA A 202 -9.31 -18.72 -7.81
CA ALA A 202 -10.29 -17.68 -8.12
C ALA A 202 -9.79 -16.74 -9.22
N ALA A 203 -8.53 -16.31 -9.17
CA ALA A 203 -7.93 -15.41 -10.16
C ALA A 203 -7.77 -16.10 -11.53
N LYS A 204 -7.44 -17.41 -11.56
CA LYS A 204 -7.37 -18.22 -12.79
C LYS A 204 -8.74 -18.32 -13.43
N VAL A 205 -9.75 -18.74 -12.68
CA VAL A 205 -11.12 -18.91 -13.21
C VAL A 205 -11.73 -17.58 -13.66
N ALA A 206 -11.42 -16.50 -12.96
CA ALA A 206 -11.82 -15.14 -13.38
C ALA A 206 -11.09 -14.65 -14.65
N GLY A 207 -10.18 -15.45 -15.23
CA GLY A 207 -9.43 -15.11 -16.45
C GLY A 207 -8.38 -14.03 -16.24
N PHE A 208 -8.00 -13.74 -14.99
CA PHE A 208 -7.04 -12.68 -14.72
C PHE A 208 -5.58 -13.12 -14.86
N LEU A 209 -5.35 -14.43 -15.00
CA LEU A 209 -4.03 -15.03 -15.17
C LEU A 209 -3.85 -15.70 -16.54
N ASP A 210 -4.88 -15.69 -17.39
CA ASP A 210 -4.87 -16.40 -18.69
C ASP A 210 -4.00 -15.71 -19.73
N ASP A 211 -3.81 -14.41 -19.62
CA ASP A 211 -2.88 -13.65 -20.44
C ASP A 211 -1.81 -12.99 -19.55
N ASP A 212 -0.61 -12.79 -20.08
CA ASP A 212 0.50 -12.20 -19.37
C ASP A 212 0.30 -10.70 -19.07
N ARG A 213 -0.90 -10.16 -19.25
CA ARG A 213 -1.25 -8.74 -19.09
C ARG A 213 -0.91 -8.22 -17.68
N TYR A 214 -1.26 -8.99 -16.65
CA TYR A 214 -1.00 -8.59 -15.27
C TYR A 214 0.47 -8.67 -14.91
N TYR A 215 1.19 -9.64 -15.46
CA TYR A 215 2.63 -9.74 -15.31
C TYR A 215 3.32 -8.57 -16.01
N ARG A 216 2.86 -8.21 -17.22
CA ARG A 216 3.31 -7.03 -17.97
C ARG A 216 3.05 -5.74 -17.19
N GLN A 217 1.84 -5.53 -16.66
CA GLN A 217 1.51 -4.36 -15.84
C GLN A 217 2.38 -4.28 -14.57
N SER A 218 2.59 -5.42 -13.90
CA SER A 218 3.45 -5.49 -12.71
C SER A 218 4.90 -5.15 -13.04
N LEU A 219 5.43 -5.63 -14.17
CA LEU A 219 6.76 -5.28 -14.67
C LEU A 219 6.85 -3.79 -15.02
N GLN A 220 5.84 -3.21 -15.67
CA GLN A 220 5.78 -1.77 -15.95
C GLN A 220 5.76 -0.93 -14.68
N GLU A 221 5.02 -1.37 -13.66
CA GLU A 221 5.01 -0.70 -12.35
C GLU A 221 6.39 -0.77 -11.69
N VAL A 222 7.02 -1.95 -11.67
CA VAL A 222 8.36 -2.15 -11.11
C VAL A 222 9.41 -1.33 -11.86
N ALA A 223 9.34 -1.27 -13.19
CA ALA A 223 10.25 -0.50 -14.03
C ALA A 223 10.26 1.00 -13.71
N ARG A 224 9.13 1.56 -13.28
CA ARG A 224 9.04 2.98 -12.93
C ARG A 224 9.77 3.34 -11.64
N TYR A 225 9.89 2.40 -10.69
CA TYR A 225 10.31 2.71 -9.31
C TYR A 225 11.52 1.91 -8.84
N GLN A 226 11.91 0.83 -9.52
CA GLN A 226 12.96 -0.07 -9.08
C GLN A 226 14.23 0.05 -9.94
N SER A 227 15.36 -0.48 -9.42
CA SER A 227 16.61 -0.60 -10.18
C SER A 227 16.54 -1.78 -11.14
N ALA A 228 17.40 -1.79 -12.17
CA ALA A 228 17.52 -2.89 -13.11
C ALA A 228 17.74 -4.25 -12.40
N ALA A 229 18.59 -4.28 -11.37
CA ALA A 229 18.83 -5.50 -10.58
C ALA A 229 17.58 -6.01 -9.86
N ALA A 230 16.79 -5.11 -9.26
CA ALA A 230 15.54 -5.48 -8.61
C ALA A 230 14.49 -5.95 -9.62
N MET A 231 14.48 -5.34 -10.82
CA MET A 231 13.60 -5.73 -11.90
C MET A 231 13.93 -7.13 -12.44
N ARG A 232 15.24 -7.44 -12.63
CA ARG A 232 15.68 -8.80 -12.96
C ARG A 232 15.23 -9.82 -11.91
N GLY A 233 15.43 -9.52 -10.62
CA GLY A 233 14.96 -10.36 -9.53
C GLY A 233 13.45 -10.58 -9.54
N PHE A 234 12.66 -9.54 -9.85
CA PHE A 234 11.22 -9.66 -9.98
C PHE A 234 10.81 -10.52 -11.18
N PHE A 235 11.47 -10.33 -12.33
CA PHE A 235 11.23 -11.14 -13.53
C PHE A 235 11.54 -12.62 -13.29
N VAL A 236 12.68 -12.94 -12.64
CA VAL A 236 13.00 -14.31 -12.22
C VAL A 236 11.92 -14.88 -11.29
N CYS A 237 11.40 -14.08 -10.36
CA CYS A 237 10.29 -14.53 -9.50
C CYS A 237 9.03 -14.85 -10.30
N LEU A 238 8.70 -14.04 -11.32
CA LEU A 238 7.57 -14.34 -12.21
C LEU A 238 7.78 -15.69 -12.92
N LEU A 239 8.97 -15.92 -13.48
CA LEU A 239 9.28 -17.19 -14.17
C LEU A 239 9.23 -18.41 -13.24
N CYS A 240 9.61 -18.25 -11.97
CA CYS A 240 9.68 -19.38 -11.03
C CYS A 240 8.33 -19.69 -10.35
N PHE A 241 7.46 -18.71 -10.17
CA PHE A 241 6.29 -18.84 -9.31
C PHE A 241 4.96 -18.57 -10.01
N CYS A 242 4.98 -18.10 -11.25
CA CYS A 242 3.80 -17.82 -12.04
C CYS A 242 3.80 -18.63 -13.34
N GLU A 243 2.60 -18.96 -13.83
CA GLU A 243 2.40 -19.59 -15.12
C GLU A 243 2.40 -18.51 -16.21
N ILE A 244 3.57 -18.21 -16.77
CA ILE A 244 3.71 -17.24 -17.86
C ILE A 244 3.54 -17.95 -19.18
N VAL A 245 2.65 -17.42 -20.04
CA VAL A 245 2.35 -18.00 -21.35
C VAL A 245 3.42 -17.61 -22.39
N GLN A 246 3.85 -16.36 -22.38
CA GLN A 246 4.75 -15.77 -23.38
C GLN A 246 5.97 -15.10 -22.73
N ALA A 247 6.79 -15.90 -22.04
CA ALA A 247 7.97 -15.40 -21.30
C ALA A 247 8.98 -14.68 -22.21
N GLN A 248 9.12 -15.11 -23.47
CA GLN A 248 10.03 -14.50 -24.44
C GLN A 248 9.59 -13.10 -24.84
N ASP A 249 8.29 -12.88 -25.02
CA ASP A 249 7.73 -11.56 -25.38
C ASP A 249 7.89 -10.58 -24.23
N LEU A 250 7.65 -11.03 -22.99
CA LEU A 250 7.91 -10.22 -21.81
C LEU A 250 9.40 -9.87 -21.65
N TRP A 251 10.30 -10.83 -21.95
CA TRP A 251 11.72 -10.55 -21.93
C TRP A 251 12.11 -9.52 -23.00
N ALA A 252 11.64 -9.70 -24.23
CA ALA A 252 11.93 -8.77 -25.32
C ALA A 252 11.46 -7.34 -25.02
N GLU A 253 10.28 -7.19 -24.38
CA GLU A 253 9.72 -5.88 -24.01
C GLU A 253 10.52 -5.17 -22.90
N PHE A 254 11.06 -5.92 -21.94
CA PHE A 254 11.66 -5.33 -20.73
C PHE A 254 13.17 -5.50 -20.61
N SER A 255 13.83 -6.19 -21.52
CA SER A 255 15.29 -6.46 -21.47
C SER A 255 16.13 -5.20 -21.37
N ASP A 256 15.79 -4.16 -22.12
CA ASP A 256 16.52 -2.88 -22.14
C ASP A 256 16.47 -2.17 -20.78
N VAL A 257 15.35 -2.31 -20.04
CA VAL A 257 15.17 -1.69 -18.72
C VAL A 257 15.84 -2.54 -17.63
N MET A 258 16.06 -3.83 -17.91
CA MET A 258 16.76 -4.78 -17.04
C MET A 258 18.28 -4.75 -17.19
N SER A 259 18.80 -4.11 -18.25
CA SER A 259 20.25 -3.92 -18.50
C SER A 259 20.83 -2.81 -17.61
#